data_8a75db2f6af3a46402acdd4f0e2469f3
#
_entry.id   8a75db2f6af3a46402acdd4f0e2469f3
#
_cell.length_a   1.000
_cell.length_b   1.000
_cell.length_c   1.000
_cell.angle_alpha   90.00
_cell.angle_beta   90.00
_cell.angle_gamma   90.00
#
_symmetry.space_group_name_H-M   'P 1'
#
loop_
_entity.id
_entity.type
_entity.pdbx_description
1 polymer ?
#
loop_
_entity_poly.entity_id
_entity_poly.type
_entity_poly.pdbx_seq_one_letter_code
_entity_poly.pdbx_strand_id
1 'polypeptide(L)'
;MRRMIRIGNAGGYWGDDPGALRRQIEGGPLDYVTLDYLAEITMSILQGQRAQNPDLGYAVDFVDQMRECLPLMAARGVKVITNAGGINPLGLGRKIRELAAELGLQVKVGVVDGDDIVGRLDELRAAGETFTNMETGEPLGRVQDRVNAANIYFGAEPVVAALAAGCQVVVTGRVTDTGITLAPMIHEFGWAEDDWDLLAAGIIAGHIIECGTQATGGNLTDWREVPNLARIGFPIIEMGDDGVFEVTKHTGTGGLVSLKTVKEQLVYEMGDPAEYISPDVVARFDSVELREVGKNRVRVSGARGLPRPPMLKVSMAYDDGWKAIGQLLICGPEAVAKSEAEXXXXWKRLGHTYEETHTSVVGTGSIWARTLNIGEPDEVLLRLGVRDHNRTKVEAFGVQLPALILSGPSGMAVTAGRPKPRRVVAYWPALMKRSSVAARVVTLAPDGGEQIRTITFADEVPPRRGAAFEPEPRPRVREWPSRTRRTQLRTLAFARSGDKGDTCNIGLLARSPEIYDWLRETLTPAVV
;
A
#
# COMPACT_ATOMS: atom_id res chain seq x y z
N MET A 1 -26.53 22.38 11.41
CA MET A 1 -25.06 22.48 11.22
C MET A 1 -24.61 21.21 10.52
N ARG A 2 -23.68 21.36 9.57
CA ARG A 2 -23.05 20.21 8.91
C ARG A 2 -22.25 19.42 9.93
N ARG A 3 -22.49 18.11 9.97
CA ARG A 3 -21.71 17.22 10.85
C ARG A 3 -20.33 17.00 10.22
N MET A 4 -19.30 17.00 11.04
CA MET A 4 -17.93 16.77 10.57
C MET A 4 -17.19 15.83 11.52
N ILE A 5 -16.31 14.99 10.94
CA ILE A 5 -15.40 14.16 11.72
C ILE A 5 -13.96 14.40 11.24
N ARG A 6 -13.01 14.19 12.15
CA ARG A 6 -11.57 14.35 11.87
C ARG A 6 -10.89 12.99 11.98
N ILE A 7 -10.31 12.55 10.88
CA ILE A 7 -9.62 11.26 10.78
C ILE A 7 -8.16 11.53 10.44
N GLY A 8 -7.24 11.20 11.33
CA GLY A 8 -5.81 11.26 11.06
C GLY A 8 -5.30 9.91 10.58
N ASN A 9 -4.22 9.91 9.80
CA ASN A 9 -3.46 8.71 9.51
C ASN A 9 -2.17 8.73 10.33
N ALA A 10 -1.66 7.56 10.72
CA ALA A 10 -0.42 7.46 11.50
C ALA A 10 0.48 6.30 11.04
N GLY A 11 0.31 5.85 9.82
CA GLY A 11 1.18 4.82 9.24
C GLY A 11 0.68 4.38 7.88
N GLY A 12 1.58 4.29 6.91
CA GLY A 12 1.28 3.87 5.54
C GLY A 12 1.86 2.50 5.16
N TYR A 13 2.63 1.88 6.05
CA TYR A 13 3.15 0.52 5.84
C TYR A 13 3.76 0.00 7.14
N TRP A 14 3.96 -1.32 7.23
CA TRP A 14 4.62 -1.94 8.39
C TRP A 14 6.09 -1.51 8.46
N GLY A 15 6.43 -0.75 9.48
CA GLY A 15 7.76 -0.19 9.66
C GLY A 15 7.85 1.32 9.43
N ASP A 16 6.71 1.98 9.27
CA ASP A 16 6.65 3.44 9.20
C ASP A 16 7.02 4.04 10.57
N ASP A 17 6.89 5.32 10.72
CA ASP A 17 7.30 6.10 11.89
C ASP A 17 6.60 5.62 13.18
N PRO A 18 7.31 4.98 14.12
CA PRO A 18 6.66 4.43 15.32
C PRO A 18 6.08 5.48 16.28
N GLY A 19 6.51 6.74 16.15
CA GLY A 19 5.99 7.83 16.97
C GLY A 19 4.81 8.58 16.36
N ALA A 20 4.40 8.19 15.16
CA ALA A 20 3.36 8.94 14.41
C ALA A 20 2.01 8.92 15.14
N LEU A 21 1.57 7.75 15.62
CA LEU A 21 0.29 7.61 16.31
C LEU A 21 0.22 8.54 17.52
N ARG A 22 1.27 8.54 18.33
CA ARG A 22 1.34 9.42 19.51
C ARG A 22 1.23 10.89 19.11
N ARG A 23 2.04 11.30 18.11
CA ARG A 23 2.05 12.70 17.66
C ARG A 23 0.72 13.13 17.04
N GLN A 24 0.02 12.22 16.35
CA GLN A 24 -1.32 12.51 15.82
C GLN A 24 -2.31 12.76 16.96
N ILE A 25 -2.31 11.90 17.99
CA ILE A 25 -3.22 12.08 19.13
C ILE A 25 -2.89 13.36 19.91
N GLU A 26 -1.60 13.62 20.17
CA GLU A 26 -1.16 14.80 20.93
C GLU A 26 -1.32 16.12 20.17
N GLY A 27 -1.25 16.10 18.85
CA GLY A 27 -1.19 17.31 18.01
C GLY A 27 -2.45 18.15 17.95
N GLY A 28 -3.60 17.58 18.31
CA GLY A 28 -4.87 18.31 18.32
C GLY A 28 -6.06 17.37 18.28
N PRO A 29 -7.27 17.90 18.22
CA PRO A 29 -8.47 17.06 18.28
C PRO A 29 -8.59 16.18 17.04
N LEU A 30 -8.84 14.89 17.26
CA LEU A 30 -9.17 13.88 16.26
C LEU A 30 -10.27 13.00 16.82
N ASP A 31 -11.14 12.51 15.94
CA ASP A 31 -12.14 11.50 16.31
C ASP A 31 -11.57 10.10 16.11
N TYR A 32 -10.79 9.93 15.03
CA TYR A 32 -10.23 8.63 14.63
C TYR A 32 -8.79 8.80 14.15
N VAL A 33 -8.00 7.72 14.30
CA VAL A 33 -6.71 7.58 13.64
C VAL A 33 -6.68 6.21 12.96
N THR A 34 -6.27 6.19 11.68
CA THR A 34 -6.08 4.95 10.91
C THR A 34 -4.60 4.66 10.74
N LEU A 35 -4.25 3.37 10.71
CA LEU A 35 -2.88 2.92 10.41
C LEU A 35 -2.96 1.75 9.45
N ASP A 36 -2.27 1.87 8.32
CA ASP A 36 -2.15 0.79 7.35
C ASP A 36 -0.80 0.09 7.54
N TYR A 37 -0.84 -1.24 7.64
CA TYR A 37 0.34 -2.09 7.83
C TYR A 37 0.54 -3.07 6.68
N LEU A 38 -0.46 -3.25 5.80
CA LEU A 38 -0.50 -4.43 4.95
C LEU A 38 -0.28 -4.11 3.47
N ALA A 39 0.77 -4.70 2.91
CA ALA A 39 0.97 -4.84 1.47
C ALA A 39 0.82 -6.33 1.11
N GLU A 40 0.86 -6.65 -0.17
CA GLU A 40 0.69 -8.04 -0.65
C GLU A 40 1.70 -9.00 0.01
N ILE A 41 2.95 -8.58 0.10
CA ILE A 41 4.02 -9.40 0.67
C ILE A 41 3.91 -9.52 2.20
N THR A 42 3.30 -8.54 2.86
CA THR A 42 3.20 -8.52 4.33
C THR A 42 2.44 -9.74 4.84
N MET A 43 1.35 -10.12 4.18
CA MET A 43 0.54 -11.28 4.58
C MET A 43 1.37 -12.57 4.60
N SER A 44 2.21 -12.75 3.58
CA SER A 44 3.10 -13.91 3.48
C SER A 44 4.18 -13.90 4.60
N ILE A 45 4.72 -12.74 4.92
CA ILE A 45 5.70 -12.59 6.02
C ILE A 45 5.04 -12.97 7.35
N LEU A 46 3.84 -12.46 7.60
CA LEU A 46 3.08 -12.72 8.83
C LEU A 46 2.68 -14.20 8.92
N GLN A 47 2.33 -14.83 7.79
CA GLN A 47 2.06 -16.26 7.74
C GLN A 47 3.32 -17.06 8.11
N GLY A 48 4.49 -16.63 7.62
CA GLY A 48 5.77 -17.24 8.00
C GLY A 48 6.05 -17.12 9.49
N GLN A 49 5.70 -15.98 10.12
CA GLN A 49 5.83 -15.81 11.57
C GLN A 49 4.90 -16.76 12.32
N ARG A 50 3.63 -16.84 11.89
CA ARG A 50 2.62 -17.68 12.53
C ARG A 50 2.98 -19.16 12.43
N ALA A 51 3.57 -19.57 11.32
CA ALA A 51 4.03 -20.95 11.12
C ALA A 51 5.14 -21.35 12.11
N GLN A 52 5.96 -20.37 12.55
CA GLN A 52 7.01 -20.60 13.55
C GLN A 52 6.48 -20.47 14.97
N ASN A 53 5.54 -19.59 15.19
CA ASN A 53 4.93 -19.34 16.51
C ASN A 53 3.44 -19.01 16.31
N PRO A 54 2.52 -19.93 16.66
CA PRO A 54 1.09 -19.74 16.45
C PRO A 54 0.48 -18.50 17.13
N ASP A 55 1.16 -17.94 18.12
CA ASP A 55 0.69 -16.74 18.80
C ASP A 55 1.01 -15.45 18.03
N LEU A 56 1.86 -15.54 17.02
CA LEU A 56 2.23 -14.40 16.16
C LEU A 56 1.37 -14.36 14.89
N GLY A 57 1.80 -13.58 13.88
CA GLY A 57 1.09 -13.40 12.62
C GLY A 57 0.39 -12.05 12.52
N TYR A 58 0.83 -11.10 13.33
CA TYR A 58 0.37 -9.70 13.31
C TYR A 58 1.59 -8.78 13.50
N ALA A 59 1.41 -7.49 13.26
CA ALA A 59 2.49 -6.51 13.40
C ALA A 59 2.75 -6.25 14.89
N VAL A 60 3.79 -6.86 15.43
CA VAL A 60 4.06 -6.85 16.88
C VAL A 60 4.39 -5.45 17.42
N ASP A 61 5.04 -4.62 16.61
CA ASP A 61 5.40 -3.25 16.97
C ASP A 61 4.17 -2.36 17.22
N PHE A 62 3.00 -2.71 16.68
CA PHE A 62 1.76 -2.01 16.99
C PHE A 62 1.41 -2.13 18.48
N VAL A 63 1.72 -3.26 19.12
CA VAL A 63 1.47 -3.44 20.56
C VAL A 63 2.30 -2.42 21.37
N ASP A 64 3.55 -2.21 20.99
CA ASP A 64 4.41 -1.24 21.66
C ASP A 64 3.89 0.19 21.49
N GLN A 65 3.44 0.54 20.28
CA GLN A 65 2.81 1.85 20.04
C GLN A 65 1.57 2.03 20.92
N MET A 66 0.73 0.99 21.02
CA MET A 66 -0.50 1.05 21.81
C MET A 66 -0.22 1.18 23.32
N ARG A 67 0.91 0.64 23.81
CA ARG A 67 1.29 0.81 25.21
C ARG A 67 1.42 2.29 25.58
N GLU A 68 1.98 3.09 24.68
CA GLU A 68 2.11 4.54 24.88
C GLU A 68 0.82 5.31 24.58
N CYS A 69 0.01 4.82 23.64
CA CYS A 69 -1.10 5.59 23.09
C CYS A 69 -2.46 5.32 23.76
N LEU A 70 -2.69 4.13 24.32
CA LEU A 70 -3.97 3.81 24.95
C LEU A 70 -4.39 4.83 26.03
N PRO A 71 -3.50 5.26 26.94
CA PRO A 71 -3.89 6.29 27.91
C PRO A 71 -4.26 7.62 27.26
N LEU A 72 -3.54 8.00 26.20
CA LEU A 72 -3.83 9.24 25.46
C LEU A 72 -5.16 9.16 24.71
N MET A 73 -5.43 8.01 24.11
CA MET A 73 -6.71 7.73 23.43
C MET A 73 -7.88 7.86 24.41
N ALA A 74 -7.74 7.23 25.58
CA ALA A 74 -8.78 7.27 26.61
C ALA A 74 -9.03 8.70 27.10
N ALA A 75 -7.94 9.46 27.30
CA ALA A 75 -8.03 10.85 27.79
C ALA A 75 -8.67 11.78 26.77
N ARG A 76 -8.49 11.51 25.47
CA ARG A 76 -8.94 12.40 24.38
C ARG A 76 -10.16 11.89 23.61
N GLY A 77 -10.61 10.67 23.89
CA GLY A 77 -11.75 10.05 23.21
C GLY A 77 -11.46 9.64 21.76
N VAL A 78 -10.19 9.48 21.41
CA VAL A 78 -9.80 9.11 20.04
C VAL A 78 -9.94 7.59 19.85
N LYS A 79 -10.47 7.18 18.71
CA LYS A 79 -10.57 5.75 18.33
C LYS A 79 -9.49 5.42 17.29
N VAL A 80 -9.01 4.16 17.30
CA VAL A 80 -7.96 3.71 16.37
C VAL A 80 -8.47 2.52 15.57
N ILE A 81 -8.22 2.54 14.25
CA ILE A 81 -8.58 1.46 13.33
C ILE A 81 -7.32 1.07 12.56
N THR A 82 -7.00 -0.23 12.52
CA THR A 82 -5.78 -0.69 11.84
C THR A 82 -5.95 -2.10 11.27
N ASN A 83 -5.28 -2.37 10.15
CA ASN A 83 -5.17 -3.71 9.59
C ASN A 83 -3.91 -4.46 10.10
N ALA A 84 -3.27 -3.96 11.17
CA ALA A 84 -2.08 -4.57 11.78
C ALA A 84 -2.30 -6.02 12.26
N GLY A 85 -3.55 -6.47 12.31
CA GLY A 85 -3.89 -7.85 12.70
C GLY A 85 -3.42 -8.92 11.73
N GLY A 86 -3.27 -8.56 10.45
CA GLY A 86 -2.71 -9.46 9.45
C GLY A 86 -3.37 -10.82 9.40
N ILE A 87 -2.60 -11.88 9.67
CA ILE A 87 -3.07 -13.28 9.64
C ILE A 87 -3.69 -13.71 10.98
N ASN A 88 -3.47 -12.93 12.05
CA ASN A 88 -3.94 -13.29 13.40
C ASN A 88 -4.55 -12.06 14.11
N PRO A 89 -5.61 -11.46 13.53
CA PRO A 89 -6.20 -10.28 14.14
C PRO A 89 -6.79 -10.56 15.54
N LEU A 90 -7.30 -11.77 15.78
CA LEU A 90 -7.82 -12.12 17.10
C LEU A 90 -6.72 -12.15 18.16
N GLY A 91 -5.54 -12.68 17.81
CA GLY A 91 -4.37 -12.67 18.68
C GLY A 91 -3.97 -11.24 19.06
N LEU A 92 -3.88 -10.36 18.04
CA LEU A 92 -3.58 -8.95 18.29
C LEU A 92 -4.66 -8.29 19.15
N GLY A 93 -5.93 -8.51 18.84
CA GLY A 93 -7.03 -7.93 19.60
C GLY A 93 -7.00 -8.31 21.08
N ARG A 94 -6.76 -9.59 21.37
CA ARG A 94 -6.62 -10.07 22.75
C ARG A 94 -5.42 -9.42 23.44
N LYS A 95 -4.31 -9.28 22.72
CA LYS A 95 -3.10 -8.64 23.26
C LYS A 95 -3.35 -7.17 23.61
N ILE A 96 -4.11 -6.45 22.78
CA ILE A 96 -4.48 -5.04 23.07
C ILE A 96 -5.41 -4.98 24.27
N ARG A 97 -6.39 -5.91 24.40
CA ARG A 97 -7.28 -5.98 25.57
C ARG A 97 -6.47 -6.23 26.85
N GLU A 98 -5.54 -7.19 26.82
CA GLU A 98 -4.65 -7.48 27.95
C GLU A 98 -3.85 -6.24 28.35
N LEU A 99 -3.27 -5.56 27.36
CA LEU A 99 -2.49 -4.35 27.59
C LEU A 99 -3.34 -3.24 28.21
N ALA A 100 -4.58 -3.07 27.73
CA ALA A 100 -5.50 -2.07 28.32
C ALA A 100 -5.79 -2.40 29.80
N ALA A 101 -6.00 -3.69 30.12
CA ALA A 101 -6.21 -4.13 31.50
C ALA A 101 -4.97 -3.88 32.38
N GLU A 102 -3.76 -4.16 31.87
CA GLU A 102 -2.50 -3.85 32.56
C GLU A 102 -2.39 -2.36 32.91
N LEU A 103 -2.90 -1.51 32.02
CA LEU A 103 -2.87 -0.04 32.19
C LEU A 103 -4.07 0.48 33.00
N GLY A 104 -4.97 -0.39 33.46
CA GLY A 104 -6.16 0.00 34.22
C GLY A 104 -7.22 0.69 33.38
N LEU A 105 -7.25 0.45 32.08
CA LEU A 105 -8.14 1.13 31.13
C LEU A 105 -9.30 0.22 30.71
N GLN A 106 -10.50 0.80 30.56
CA GLN A 106 -11.69 0.10 30.10
C GLN A 106 -11.84 0.32 28.60
N VAL A 107 -11.15 -0.50 27.79
CA VAL A 107 -11.15 -0.39 26.32
C VAL A 107 -11.84 -1.61 25.72
N LYS A 108 -12.83 -1.37 24.89
CA LYS A 108 -13.50 -2.41 24.10
C LYS A 108 -12.77 -2.51 22.76
N VAL A 109 -12.32 -3.71 22.42
CA VAL A 109 -11.56 -3.96 21.18
C VAL A 109 -12.44 -4.74 20.21
N GLY A 110 -12.54 -4.24 18.98
CA GLY A 110 -13.19 -4.95 17.87
C GLY A 110 -12.14 -5.67 17.04
N VAL A 111 -12.45 -6.88 16.63
CA VAL A 111 -11.59 -7.68 15.76
C VAL A 111 -12.40 -8.06 14.53
N VAL A 112 -11.85 -7.79 13.33
CA VAL A 112 -12.43 -8.25 12.07
C VAL A 112 -11.54 -9.35 11.52
N ASP A 113 -12.10 -10.57 11.37
CA ASP A 113 -11.39 -11.69 10.77
C ASP A 113 -12.32 -12.47 9.81
N GLY A 114 -11.85 -13.63 9.31
CA GLY A 114 -12.57 -14.43 8.34
C GLY A 114 -12.07 -14.22 6.91
N ASP A 115 -11.12 -13.32 6.73
CA ASP A 115 -10.50 -13.06 5.43
C ASP A 115 -9.50 -14.17 5.02
N ASP A 116 -8.90 -14.87 6.00
CA ASP A 116 -7.95 -15.94 5.73
C ASP A 116 -8.71 -17.20 5.29
N ILE A 117 -8.57 -17.56 4.00
CA ILE A 117 -9.24 -18.72 3.41
C ILE A 117 -8.26 -19.81 2.95
N VAL A 118 -6.97 -19.70 3.32
CA VAL A 118 -5.97 -20.65 2.84
C VAL A 118 -6.35 -22.10 3.17
N GLY A 119 -6.89 -22.34 4.36
CA GLY A 119 -7.35 -23.68 4.78
C GLY A 119 -8.68 -24.12 4.18
N ARG A 120 -9.35 -23.25 3.42
CA ARG A 120 -10.67 -23.52 2.84
C ARG A 120 -10.64 -23.56 1.30
N LEU A 121 -9.46 -23.48 0.68
CA LEU A 121 -9.36 -23.42 -0.78
C LEU A 121 -10.03 -24.62 -1.46
N ASP A 122 -9.82 -25.85 -0.95
CA ASP A 122 -10.43 -27.04 -1.52
C ASP A 122 -11.95 -27.05 -1.37
N GLU A 123 -12.45 -26.66 -0.21
CA GLU A 123 -13.89 -26.52 0.07
C GLU A 123 -14.53 -25.53 -0.91
N LEU A 124 -13.92 -24.35 -1.04
CA LEU A 124 -14.44 -23.28 -1.89
C LEU A 124 -14.39 -23.66 -3.38
N ARG A 125 -13.34 -24.38 -3.80
CA ARG A 125 -13.26 -24.88 -5.17
C ARG A 125 -14.34 -25.93 -5.44
N ALA A 126 -14.59 -26.82 -4.49
CA ALA A 126 -15.67 -27.81 -4.61
C ALA A 126 -17.05 -27.13 -4.69
N ALA A 127 -17.18 -25.93 -4.09
CA ALA A 127 -18.40 -25.12 -4.15
C ALA A 127 -18.49 -24.27 -5.43
N GLY A 128 -17.49 -24.34 -6.33
CA GLY A 128 -17.54 -23.69 -7.64
C GLY A 128 -16.66 -22.46 -7.81
N GLU A 129 -15.86 -22.10 -6.81
CA GLU A 129 -14.90 -21.00 -6.98
C GLU A 129 -13.69 -21.48 -7.80
N THR A 130 -13.25 -20.69 -8.75
CA THR A 130 -12.15 -21.10 -9.64
C THR A 130 -10.78 -20.59 -9.20
N PHE A 131 -10.74 -19.41 -8.58
CA PHE A 131 -9.50 -18.70 -8.21
C PHE A 131 -8.52 -18.57 -9.38
N THR A 132 -9.08 -18.40 -10.59
CA THR A 132 -8.29 -18.15 -11.79
C THR A 132 -7.51 -16.85 -11.59
N ASN A 133 -6.22 -16.85 -11.96
CA ASN A 133 -5.39 -15.66 -11.87
C ASN A 133 -5.98 -14.55 -12.75
N MET A 134 -6.33 -13.42 -12.16
CA MET A 134 -7.04 -12.36 -12.87
C MET A 134 -6.15 -11.60 -13.87
N GLU A 135 -4.84 -11.77 -13.79
CA GLU A 135 -3.90 -11.11 -14.71
C GLU A 135 -3.49 -12.03 -15.87
N THR A 136 -3.20 -13.32 -15.57
CA THR A 136 -2.69 -14.25 -16.58
C THR A 136 -3.75 -15.19 -17.13
N GLY A 137 -4.89 -15.35 -16.44
CA GLY A 137 -5.92 -16.31 -16.82
C GLY A 137 -5.60 -17.76 -16.46
N GLU A 138 -4.50 -18.02 -15.76
CA GLU A 138 -4.07 -19.37 -15.42
C GLU A 138 -4.91 -19.96 -14.28
N PRO A 139 -5.16 -21.28 -14.30
CA PRO A 139 -5.93 -21.94 -13.25
C PRO A 139 -5.09 -22.14 -11.97
N LEU A 140 -5.71 -21.99 -10.81
CA LEU A 140 -5.05 -22.13 -9.49
C LEU A 140 -4.28 -23.44 -9.34
N GLY A 141 -4.74 -24.52 -9.99
CA GLY A 141 -4.09 -25.83 -9.91
C GLY A 141 -2.60 -25.85 -10.23
N ARG A 142 -2.10 -24.83 -10.96
CA ARG A 142 -0.65 -24.70 -11.26
C ARG A 142 0.19 -24.46 -10.01
N VAL A 143 -0.37 -23.80 -9.00
CA VAL A 143 0.39 -23.33 -7.83
C VAL A 143 -0.23 -23.74 -6.50
N GLN A 144 -1.39 -24.40 -6.53
CA GLN A 144 -2.20 -24.64 -5.31
C GLN A 144 -1.42 -25.32 -4.18
N ASP A 145 -0.60 -26.31 -4.51
CA ASP A 145 0.19 -27.05 -3.51
C ASP A 145 1.25 -26.18 -2.82
N ARG A 146 1.53 -25.02 -3.38
CA ARG A 146 2.55 -24.09 -2.88
C ARG A 146 1.94 -22.82 -2.26
N VAL A 147 0.60 -22.69 -2.33
CA VAL A 147 -0.09 -21.50 -1.75
C VAL A 147 0.11 -21.52 -0.23
N ASN A 148 0.60 -20.43 0.31
CA ASN A 148 0.87 -20.30 1.74
C ASN A 148 0.04 -19.19 2.41
N ALA A 149 -0.59 -18.31 1.64
CA ALA A 149 -1.51 -17.30 2.15
C ALA A 149 -2.62 -17.05 1.12
N ALA A 150 -3.84 -16.84 1.59
CA ALA A 150 -4.99 -16.53 0.74
C ALA A 150 -5.96 -15.68 1.57
N ASN A 151 -6.02 -14.38 1.27
CA ASN A 151 -6.82 -13.46 2.07
C ASN A 151 -7.75 -12.65 1.17
N ILE A 152 -8.98 -12.51 1.63
CA ILE A 152 -10.01 -11.74 0.94
C ILE A 152 -9.87 -10.28 1.33
N TYR A 153 -9.98 -9.40 0.36
CA TYR A 153 -10.09 -7.96 0.62
C TYR A 153 -11.53 -7.64 1.01
N PHE A 154 -11.79 -7.54 2.32
CA PHE A 154 -13.06 -7.05 2.80
C PHE A 154 -13.13 -5.54 2.68
N GLY A 155 -14.34 -5.00 2.55
CA GLY A 155 -14.59 -3.57 2.59
C GLY A 155 -14.83 -3.05 4.01
N ALA A 156 -15.46 -1.89 4.11
CA ALA A 156 -15.69 -1.18 5.37
C ALA A 156 -16.72 -1.84 6.28
N GLU A 157 -17.69 -2.59 5.72
CA GLU A 157 -18.88 -3.07 6.46
C GLU A 157 -18.56 -3.77 7.79
N PRO A 158 -17.63 -4.75 7.87
CA PRO A 158 -17.35 -5.38 9.16
C PRO A 158 -16.66 -4.44 10.16
N VAL A 159 -15.92 -3.45 9.70
CA VAL A 159 -15.33 -2.42 10.57
C VAL A 159 -16.44 -1.53 11.13
N VAL A 160 -17.42 -1.15 10.30
CA VAL A 160 -18.61 -0.39 10.75
C VAL A 160 -19.34 -1.15 11.85
N ALA A 161 -19.49 -2.48 11.68
CA ALA A 161 -20.16 -3.31 12.71
C ALA A 161 -19.40 -3.30 14.04
N ALA A 162 -18.06 -3.32 14.00
CA ALA A 162 -17.24 -3.22 15.23
C ALA A 162 -17.40 -1.85 15.89
N LEU A 163 -17.40 -0.77 15.10
CA LEU A 163 -17.61 0.59 15.62
C LEU A 163 -19.01 0.74 16.24
N ALA A 164 -20.04 0.17 15.58
CA ALA A 164 -21.41 0.19 16.08
C ALA A 164 -21.56 -0.58 17.39
N ALA A 165 -20.70 -1.59 17.64
CA ALA A 165 -20.66 -2.30 18.91
C ALA A 165 -19.94 -1.50 20.01
N GLY A 166 -19.47 -0.28 19.71
CA GLY A 166 -18.83 0.63 20.67
C GLY A 166 -17.34 0.38 20.88
N CYS A 167 -16.67 -0.27 19.91
CA CYS A 167 -15.24 -0.53 20.03
C CYS A 167 -14.42 0.75 19.84
N GLN A 168 -13.42 0.95 20.71
CA GLN A 168 -12.52 2.10 20.64
C GLN A 168 -11.25 1.79 19.85
N VAL A 169 -10.86 0.52 19.80
CA VAL A 169 -9.77 0.02 18.95
C VAL A 169 -10.37 -1.05 18.05
N VAL A 170 -10.16 -0.94 16.74
CA VAL A 170 -10.58 -1.98 15.80
C VAL A 170 -9.33 -2.49 15.07
N VAL A 171 -9.05 -3.78 15.23
CA VAL A 171 -7.96 -4.45 14.51
C VAL A 171 -8.55 -5.42 13.50
N THR A 172 -7.97 -5.44 12.30
CA THR A 172 -8.50 -6.28 11.22
C THR A 172 -7.42 -7.17 10.62
N GLY A 173 -7.87 -8.24 9.97
CA GLY A 173 -7.08 -8.92 8.94
C GLY A 173 -7.10 -8.07 7.67
N ARG A 174 -7.26 -8.70 6.50
CA ARG A 174 -7.18 -7.97 5.22
C ARG A 174 -8.51 -7.26 4.90
N VAL A 175 -8.62 -6.05 5.41
CA VAL A 175 -9.62 -5.07 4.97
C VAL A 175 -8.87 -4.10 4.04
N THR A 176 -9.55 -3.60 3.00
CA THR A 176 -8.91 -2.65 2.07
C THR A 176 -8.39 -1.41 2.81
N ASP A 177 -7.27 -0.91 2.35
CA ASP A 177 -6.57 0.20 2.98
C ASP A 177 -7.46 1.44 3.09
N THR A 178 -8.23 1.71 2.02
CA THR A 178 -9.23 2.79 2.02
C THR A 178 -10.45 2.47 2.90
N GLY A 179 -10.78 1.19 3.07
CA GLY A 179 -11.96 0.75 3.84
C GLY A 179 -11.87 1.10 5.32
N ILE A 180 -10.65 1.03 5.90
CA ILE A 180 -10.47 1.39 7.31
C ILE A 180 -10.70 2.89 7.56
N THR A 181 -10.56 3.72 6.52
CA THR A 181 -10.85 5.16 6.59
C THR A 181 -12.32 5.46 6.25
N LEU A 182 -12.92 4.69 5.33
CA LEU A 182 -14.34 4.83 4.99
C LEU A 182 -15.27 4.43 6.16
N ALA A 183 -14.89 3.41 6.92
CA ALA A 183 -15.77 2.84 7.95
C ALA A 183 -16.24 3.86 9.00
N PRO A 184 -15.37 4.71 9.60
CA PRO A 184 -15.86 5.72 10.53
C PRO A 184 -16.82 6.72 9.90
N MET A 185 -16.69 7.02 8.61
CA MET A 185 -17.61 7.93 7.92
C MET A 185 -19.00 7.30 7.80
N ILE A 186 -19.07 6.04 7.37
CA ILE A 186 -20.35 5.29 7.34
C ILE A 186 -20.98 5.25 8.74
N HIS A 187 -20.18 4.90 9.75
CA HIS A 187 -20.65 4.76 11.14
C HIS A 187 -21.20 6.08 11.69
N GLU A 188 -20.47 7.18 11.52
CA GLU A 188 -20.85 8.46 12.13
C GLU A 188 -21.98 9.17 11.37
N PHE A 189 -21.99 9.06 10.05
CA PHE A 189 -22.97 9.78 9.22
C PHE A 189 -24.19 8.95 8.85
N GLY A 190 -24.10 7.61 8.98
CA GLY A 190 -25.19 6.72 8.60
C GLY A 190 -25.36 6.60 7.09
N TRP A 191 -24.26 6.71 6.33
CA TRP A 191 -24.32 6.56 4.88
C TRP A 191 -24.84 5.16 4.50
N ALA A 192 -25.74 5.10 3.53
CA ALA A 192 -26.32 3.83 3.08
C ALA A 192 -25.36 3.08 2.14
N GLU A 193 -25.58 1.77 2.01
CA GLU A 193 -24.73 0.91 1.15
C GLU A 193 -24.85 1.23 -0.35
N ASP A 194 -25.83 2.03 -0.74
CA ASP A 194 -26.04 2.47 -2.13
C ASP A 194 -25.84 4.00 -2.29
N ASP A 195 -25.30 4.67 -1.29
CA ASP A 195 -24.91 6.08 -1.39
C ASP A 195 -23.55 6.19 -2.13
N TRP A 196 -23.50 5.70 -3.36
CA TRP A 196 -22.26 5.50 -4.12
C TRP A 196 -21.34 6.73 -4.15
N ASP A 197 -21.90 7.93 -4.30
CA ASP A 197 -21.09 9.15 -4.36
C ASP A 197 -20.45 9.47 -2.99
N LEU A 198 -21.18 9.23 -1.90
CA LEU A 198 -20.65 9.41 -0.53
C LEU A 198 -19.58 8.36 -0.21
N LEU A 199 -19.86 7.08 -0.57
CA LEU A 199 -18.89 6.00 -0.38
C LEU A 199 -17.62 6.28 -1.19
N ALA A 200 -17.76 6.77 -2.43
CA ALA A 200 -16.61 7.15 -3.25
C ALA A 200 -15.80 8.29 -2.61
N ALA A 201 -16.48 9.28 -2.01
CA ALA A 201 -15.77 10.35 -1.30
C ALA A 201 -14.93 9.79 -0.15
N GLY A 202 -15.47 8.80 0.58
CA GLY A 202 -14.74 8.13 1.66
C GLY A 202 -13.55 7.32 1.16
N ILE A 203 -13.72 6.60 0.02
CA ILE A 203 -12.61 5.85 -0.60
C ILE A 203 -11.51 6.81 -1.07
N ILE A 204 -11.88 7.92 -1.72
CA ILE A 204 -10.91 8.92 -2.20
C ILE A 204 -10.15 9.53 -1.00
N ALA A 205 -10.88 9.86 0.08
CA ALA A 205 -10.25 10.37 1.30
C ALA A 205 -9.28 9.34 1.89
N GLY A 206 -9.68 8.06 1.91
CA GLY A 206 -8.83 6.96 2.38
C GLY A 206 -7.56 6.85 1.55
N HIS A 207 -7.69 6.85 0.23
CA HIS A 207 -6.55 6.76 -0.68
C HIS A 207 -5.57 7.94 -0.49
N ILE A 208 -6.10 9.13 -0.20
CA ILE A 208 -5.24 10.30 0.01
C ILE A 208 -4.37 10.12 1.26
N ILE A 209 -4.90 9.50 2.33
CA ILE A 209 -4.15 9.43 3.59
C ILE A 209 -3.49 8.08 3.88
N GLU A 210 -3.87 7.00 3.21
CA GLU A 210 -3.37 5.64 3.52
C GLU A 210 -1.84 5.52 3.46
N CYS A 211 -1.20 6.27 2.57
CA CYS A 211 0.26 6.23 2.41
C CYS A 211 0.98 7.27 3.27
N GLY A 212 0.38 7.66 4.39
CA GLY A 212 1.02 8.49 5.39
C GLY A 212 1.46 9.84 4.85
N THR A 213 2.71 10.17 5.07
CA THR A 213 3.24 11.50 4.78
C THR A 213 3.38 11.83 3.29
N GLN A 214 3.06 10.92 2.38
CA GLN A 214 3.04 11.26 0.95
C GLN A 214 2.04 12.40 0.65
N ALA A 215 0.88 12.37 1.30
CA ALA A 215 -0.12 13.45 1.13
C ALA A 215 0.33 14.80 1.72
N THR A 216 1.37 14.79 2.55
CA THR A 216 1.91 16.01 3.17
C THR A 216 3.31 16.35 2.66
N GLY A 217 3.70 15.81 1.51
CA GLY A 217 4.91 16.19 0.79
C GLY A 217 6.02 15.17 0.75
N GLY A 218 5.83 14.00 1.37
CA GLY A 218 6.77 12.88 1.20
C GLY A 218 6.79 12.46 -0.27
N ASN A 219 7.96 12.20 -0.81
CA ASN A 219 8.17 11.78 -2.21
C ASN A 219 7.65 12.76 -3.28
N LEU A 220 7.37 14.02 -2.91
CA LEU A 220 6.86 15.02 -3.86
C LEU A 220 7.89 15.32 -4.97
N THR A 221 7.43 15.44 -6.22
CA THR A 221 8.27 15.84 -7.36
C THR A 221 9.03 17.14 -7.05
N ASP A 222 8.33 18.14 -6.52
CA ASP A 222 8.92 19.42 -6.14
C ASP A 222 9.35 19.43 -4.66
N TRP A 223 10.06 18.37 -4.21
CA TRP A 223 10.41 18.12 -2.81
C TRP A 223 11.10 19.30 -2.10
N ARG A 224 11.80 20.14 -2.85
CA ARG A 224 12.48 21.32 -2.27
C ARG A 224 11.50 22.37 -1.70
N GLU A 225 10.23 22.29 -2.09
CA GLU A 225 9.19 23.20 -1.56
C GLU A 225 8.67 22.73 -0.19
N VAL A 226 8.98 21.48 0.22
CA VAL A 226 8.44 20.88 1.42
C VAL A 226 9.30 21.26 2.63
N PRO A 227 8.76 22.03 3.60
CA PRO A 227 9.56 22.45 4.74
C PRO A 227 9.73 21.33 5.76
N ASN A 228 10.90 21.25 6.35
CA ASN A 228 11.21 20.42 7.52
C ASN A 228 10.76 18.96 7.37
N LEU A 229 11.29 18.27 6.35
CA LEU A 229 10.99 16.85 6.10
C LEU A 229 11.29 15.95 7.31
N ALA A 230 12.28 16.32 8.14
CA ALA A 230 12.64 15.55 9.34
C ALA A 230 11.53 15.52 10.40
N ARG A 231 10.57 16.45 10.32
CA ARG A 231 9.43 16.52 11.25
C ARG A 231 8.11 16.62 10.48
N ILE A 232 8.05 15.92 9.35
CA ILE A 232 6.88 15.93 8.48
C ILE A 232 5.64 15.44 9.26
N GLY A 233 4.53 16.17 9.14
CA GLY A 233 3.28 15.82 9.82
C GLY A 233 2.46 14.86 8.97
N PHE A 234 1.82 13.89 9.62
CA PHE A 234 0.91 12.95 8.96
C PHE A 234 -0.41 13.66 8.58
N PRO A 235 -1.10 13.19 7.55
CA PRO A 235 -2.31 13.86 7.04
C PRO A 235 -3.53 13.64 7.93
N ILE A 236 -4.47 14.57 7.81
CA ILE A 236 -5.77 14.54 8.49
C ILE A 236 -6.84 14.86 7.44
N ILE A 237 -7.93 14.11 7.47
CA ILE A 237 -9.15 14.38 6.71
C ILE A 237 -10.17 15.02 7.65
N GLU A 238 -10.75 16.14 7.25
CA GLU A 238 -11.91 16.73 7.89
C GLU A 238 -13.10 16.48 6.95
N MET A 239 -13.87 15.43 7.24
CA MET A 239 -14.95 14.94 6.37
C MET A 239 -16.31 15.47 6.84
N GLY A 240 -17.07 16.04 5.90
CA GLY A 240 -18.46 16.41 6.13
C GLY A 240 -19.43 15.31 5.76
N ASP A 241 -20.61 15.33 6.37
CA ASP A 241 -21.68 14.35 6.09
C ASP A 241 -22.21 14.38 4.64
N ASP A 242 -21.86 15.44 3.92
CA ASP A 242 -22.21 15.62 2.49
C ASP A 242 -21.12 15.08 1.53
N GLY A 243 -20.05 14.45 2.05
CA GLY A 243 -18.97 13.89 1.24
C GLY A 243 -17.92 14.92 0.78
N VAL A 244 -18.08 16.18 1.16
CA VAL A 244 -17.05 17.20 0.89
C VAL A 244 -16.07 17.20 2.06
N PHE A 245 -14.76 17.18 1.76
CA PHE A 245 -13.76 17.12 2.83
C PHE A 245 -12.56 18.01 2.58
N GLU A 246 -11.79 18.21 3.62
CA GLU A 246 -10.52 18.94 3.53
C GLU A 246 -9.38 18.04 4.00
N VAL A 247 -8.29 18.07 3.23
CA VAL A 247 -7.01 17.45 3.59
C VAL A 247 -6.18 18.49 4.31
N THR A 248 -5.66 18.14 5.48
CA THR A 248 -4.83 19.05 6.28
C THR A 248 -3.81 18.26 7.11
N LYS A 249 -3.15 18.91 8.05
CA LYS A 249 -2.25 18.29 9.02
C LYS A 249 -2.19 19.18 10.27
N HIS A 250 -1.65 18.65 11.36
CA HIS A 250 -1.51 19.46 12.59
C HIS A 250 -0.60 20.65 12.37
N THR A 251 -0.97 21.77 12.97
CA THR A 251 -0.13 23.00 12.98
C THR A 251 1.18 22.72 13.72
N GLY A 252 2.25 23.40 13.31
CA GLY A 252 3.55 23.26 13.95
C GLY A 252 4.37 22.07 13.45
N THR A 253 3.80 21.19 12.60
CA THR A 253 4.55 20.08 11.99
C THR A 253 5.19 20.52 10.67
N GLY A 254 6.25 19.82 10.26
CA GLY A 254 6.82 19.97 8.91
C GLY A 254 5.86 19.44 7.85
N GLY A 255 6.29 19.49 6.61
CA GLY A 255 5.45 19.04 5.50
C GLY A 255 4.60 20.16 4.91
N LEU A 256 3.92 19.85 3.83
CA LEU A 256 3.12 20.79 3.03
C LEU A 256 1.87 20.07 2.51
N VAL A 257 0.69 20.61 2.78
CA VAL A 257 -0.54 20.17 2.11
C VAL A 257 -0.90 21.22 1.07
N SER A 258 -0.91 20.84 -0.19
CA SER A 258 -1.13 21.72 -1.33
C SER A 258 -1.79 20.95 -2.46
N LEU A 259 -2.21 21.66 -3.52
CA LEU A 259 -2.72 20.98 -4.71
C LEU A 259 -1.71 19.97 -5.26
N LYS A 260 -0.40 20.31 -5.20
CA LYS A 260 0.65 19.40 -5.71
C LYS A 260 0.68 18.08 -4.93
N THR A 261 0.71 18.16 -3.59
CA THR A 261 0.86 16.96 -2.75
C THR A 261 -0.37 16.05 -2.85
N VAL A 262 -1.57 16.65 -2.84
CA VAL A 262 -2.82 15.88 -2.94
C VAL A 262 -2.96 15.26 -4.34
N LYS A 263 -2.65 16.01 -5.40
CA LYS A 263 -2.72 15.49 -6.77
C LYS A 263 -1.75 14.34 -7.02
N GLU A 264 -0.50 14.45 -6.53
CA GLU A 264 0.45 13.34 -6.70
C GLU A 264 -0.01 12.09 -5.96
N GLN A 265 -0.60 12.26 -4.76
CA GLN A 265 -1.13 11.11 -4.04
C GLN A 265 -2.33 10.49 -4.76
N LEU A 266 -3.19 11.31 -5.36
CA LEU A 266 -4.36 10.79 -6.10
C LEU A 266 -3.98 9.88 -7.27
N VAL A 267 -2.80 10.09 -7.89
CA VAL A 267 -2.36 9.25 -9.01
C VAL A 267 -1.35 8.17 -8.58
N TYR A 268 -1.07 8.06 -7.28
CA TYR A 268 -0.18 7.03 -6.74
C TYR A 268 -0.87 5.67 -6.76
N GLU A 269 -0.20 4.66 -7.28
CA GLU A 269 -0.75 3.29 -7.41
C GLU A 269 -2.12 3.24 -8.10
N MET A 270 -2.31 4.11 -9.09
CA MET A 270 -3.59 4.28 -9.77
C MET A 270 -3.58 3.55 -11.12
N GLY A 271 -4.59 2.71 -11.32
CA GLY A 271 -4.91 2.14 -12.63
C GLY A 271 -5.72 3.15 -13.43
N ASP A 272 -6.95 2.81 -13.79
CA ASP A 272 -7.84 3.75 -14.46
C ASP A 272 -8.48 4.68 -13.42
N PRO A 273 -8.21 5.99 -13.46
CA PRO A 273 -8.84 6.90 -12.50
C PRO A 273 -10.36 7.00 -12.63
N ALA A 274 -10.94 6.54 -13.72
CA ALA A 274 -12.40 6.48 -13.86
C ALA A 274 -13.00 5.23 -13.19
N GLU A 275 -12.19 4.24 -12.81
CA GLU A 275 -12.65 2.97 -12.24
C GLU A 275 -11.72 2.46 -11.13
N TYR A 276 -11.63 3.21 -10.03
CA TYR A 276 -10.91 2.71 -8.85
C TYR A 276 -11.81 1.72 -8.11
N ILE A 277 -11.51 0.43 -8.25
CA ILE A 277 -12.37 -0.66 -7.77
C ILE A 277 -12.06 -0.99 -6.31
N SER A 278 -13.05 -0.86 -5.44
CA SER A 278 -12.98 -1.32 -4.05
C SER A 278 -14.16 -2.25 -3.76
N PRO A 279 -14.13 -3.02 -2.66
CA PRO A 279 -15.29 -3.84 -2.30
C PRO A 279 -16.55 -3.03 -2.01
N ASP A 280 -16.40 -1.77 -1.64
CA ASP A 280 -17.51 -0.92 -1.19
C ASP A 280 -18.16 -0.15 -2.34
N VAL A 281 -17.37 0.27 -3.32
CA VAL A 281 -17.83 1.16 -4.41
C VAL A 281 -16.72 1.19 -5.48
N VAL A 282 -17.10 1.47 -6.73
CA VAL A 282 -16.14 1.82 -7.77
C VAL A 282 -16.06 3.35 -7.80
N ALA A 283 -14.96 3.91 -7.32
CA ALA A 283 -14.82 5.36 -7.16
C ALA A 283 -14.21 6.01 -8.42
N ARG A 284 -14.70 7.18 -8.78
CA ARG A 284 -14.20 7.96 -9.91
C ARG A 284 -13.28 9.06 -9.41
N PHE A 285 -12.00 8.84 -9.55
CA PHE A 285 -10.97 9.82 -9.18
C PHE A 285 -10.88 10.97 -10.18
N ASP A 286 -11.32 10.73 -11.41
CA ASP A 286 -11.37 11.76 -12.46
C ASP A 286 -12.50 12.77 -12.27
N SER A 287 -13.42 12.53 -11.33
CA SER A 287 -14.55 13.42 -11.08
C SER A 287 -14.25 14.52 -10.05
N VAL A 288 -13.18 14.37 -9.26
CA VAL A 288 -12.97 15.25 -8.11
C VAL A 288 -12.47 16.63 -8.49
N GLU A 289 -12.91 17.61 -7.72
CA GLU A 289 -12.45 18.98 -7.79
C GLU A 289 -11.60 19.29 -6.56
N LEU A 290 -10.44 19.88 -6.78
CA LEU A 290 -9.50 20.24 -5.71
C LEU A 290 -9.33 21.75 -5.65
N ARG A 291 -9.40 22.30 -4.44
CA ARG A 291 -9.24 23.74 -4.24
C ARG A 291 -8.46 24.02 -2.96
N GLU A 292 -7.41 24.84 -3.04
CA GLU A 292 -6.75 25.34 -1.85
C GLU A 292 -7.70 26.33 -1.15
N VAL A 293 -7.95 26.10 0.14
CA VAL A 293 -8.88 26.91 0.94
C VAL A 293 -8.20 27.56 2.12
N GLY A 294 -6.89 27.36 2.26
CA GLY A 294 -6.08 27.95 3.32
C GLY A 294 -4.70 27.34 3.34
N LYS A 295 -3.85 27.84 4.20
CA LYS A 295 -2.50 27.29 4.36
C LYS A 295 -2.58 25.84 4.84
N ASN A 296 -1.96 24.92 4.09
CA ASN A 296 -2.01 23.48 4.38
C ASN A 296 -3.45 22.95 4.45
N ARG A 297 -4.33 23.43 3.58
CA ARG A 297 -5.72 22.97 3.51
C ARG A 297 -6.16 22.89 2.04
N VAL A 298 -6.51 21.67 1.61
CA VAL A 298 -7.04 21.43 0.26
C VAL A 298 -8.43 20.80 0.40
N ARG A 299 -9.43 21.49 -0.13
CA ARG A 299 -10.81 20.97 -0.20
C ARG A 299 -10.96 20.05 -1.40
N VAL A 300 -11.62 18.93 -1.16
CA VAL A 300 -11.95 17.91 -2.17
C VAL A 300 -13.48 17.81 -2.24
N SER A 301 -14.02 17.87 -3.44
CA SER A 301 -15.47 17.80 -3.70
C SER A 301 -15.72 17.12 -5.05
N GLY A 302 -16.99 16.86 -5.38
CA GLY A 302 -17.36 16.31 -6.66
C GLY A 302 -17.12 14.80 -6.82
N ALA A 303 -16.83 14.09 -5.75
CA ALA A 303 -16.64 12.64 -5.81
C ALA A 303 -17.87 11.94 -6.42
N ARG A 304 -17.63 10.96 -7.29
CA ARG A 304 -18.68 10.15 -7.92
C ARG A 304 -18.34 8.68 -7.74
N GLY A 305 -19.38 7.87 -7.52
CA GLY A 305 -19.25 6.42 -7.38
C GLY A 305 -20.13 5.67 -8.35
N LEU A 306 -19.67 4.49 -8.73
CA LEU A 306 -20.45 3.50 -9.46
C LEU A 306 -20.75 2.36 -8.49
N PRO A 307 -21.78 1.55 -8.74
CA PRO A 307 -22.09 0.43 -7.86
C PRO A 307 -20.88 -0.48 -7.60
N ARG A 308 -20.83 -1.07 -6.40
CA ARG A 308 -19.73 -1.95 -5.99
C ARG A 308 -19.59 -3.15 -6.94
N PRO A 309 -18.39 -3.75 -7.04
CA PRO A 309 -18.22 -4.93 -7.89
C PRO A 309 -18.99 -6.14 -7.31
N PRO A 310 -19.44 -7.05 -8.18
CA PRO A 310 -20.17 -8.24 -7.73
C PRO A 310 -19.28 -9.31 -7.07
N MET A 311 -17.97 -9.17 -7.18
CA MET A 311 -17.00 -10.13 -6.65
C MET A 311 -16.01 -9.44 -5.72
N LEU A 312 -15.36 -10.22 -4.85
CA LEU A 312 -14.28 -9.76 -3.98
C LEU A 312 -12.93 -10.24 -4.52
N LYS A 313 -11.92 -9.41 -4.35
CA LYS A 313 -10.54 -9.78 -4.70
C LYS A 313 -9.97 -10.68 -3.61
N VAL A 314 -9.25 -11.71 -4.03
CA VAL A 314 -8.49 -12.59 -3.16
C VAL A 314 -7.01 -12.39 -3.49
N SER A 315 -6.24 -12.00 -2.47
CA SER A 315 -4.79 -11.90 -2.56
C SER A 315 -4.21 -13.22 -2.08
N MET A 316 -3.57 -13.96 -2.99
CA MET A 316 -2.90 -15.20 -2.61
C MET A 316 -1.40 -15.05 -2.82
N ALA A 317 -0.63 -15.77 -2.01
CA ALA A 317 0.81 -15.86 -2.14
C ALA A 317 1.22 -17.33 -2.16
N TYR A 318 2.24 -17.65 -2.97
CA TYR A 318 2.75 -19.02 -3.06
C TYR A 318 4.28 -19.03 -3.08
N ASP A 319 4.85 -20.13 -2.60
CA ASP A 319 6.31 -20.33 -2.60
C ASP A 319 6.80 -20.57 -4.03
N ASP A 320 7.79 -19.78 -4.47
CA ASP A 320 8.30 -19.85 -5.84
C ASP A 320 9.82 -19.93 -5.88
N GLY A 321 10.35 -20.81 -5.02
CA GLY A 321 11.77 -21.13 -4.99
C GLY A 321 12.57 -20.25 -4.05
N TRP A 322 13.83 -20.03 -4.41
CA TRP A 322 14.81 -19.35 -3.56
C TRP A 322 15.57 -18.31 -4.35
N LYS A 323 15.95 -17.23 -3.71
CA LYS A 323 16.83 -16.21 -4.32
C LYS A 323 17.93 -15.81 -3.35
N ALA A 324 19.03 -15.29 -3.92
CA ALA A 324 20.08 -14.64 -3.12
C ALA A 324 20.59 -13.45 -3.92
N ILE A 325 20.98 -12.39 -3.21
CA ILE A 325 21.52 -11.17 -3.81
C ILE A 325 22.86 -10.89 -3.13
N GLY A 326 23.89 -10.68 -3.94
CA GLY A 326 25.20 -10.28 -3.49
C GLY A 326 25.58 -8.92 -4.03
N GLN A 327 26.44 -8.21 -3.30
CA GLN A 327 26.87 -6.87 -3.66
C GLN A 327 28.38 -6.72 -3.41
N LEU A 328 29.07 -6.15 -4.40
CA LEU A 328 30.49 -5.81 -4.30
C LEU A 328 30.66 -4.33 -4.70
N LEU A 329 31.30 -3.56 -3.82
CA LEU A 329 31.72 -2.21 -4.16
C LEU A 329 33.01 -2.30 -4.95
N ILE A 330 33.09 -1.62 -6.08
CA ILE A 330 34.27 -1.62 -6.96
C ILE A 330 34.68 -0.16 -7.23
N CYS A 331 35.93 0.16 -6.93
CA CYS A 331 36.42 1.54 -6.94
C CYS A 331 37.68 1.68 -7.82
N GLY A 332 37.94 2.93 -8.22
CA GLY A 332 39.14 3.34 -8.92
C GLY A 332 38.99 3.29 -10.41
N PRO A 333 40.09 3.52 -11.16
CA PRO A 333 40.01 3.55 -12.62
C PRO A 333 39.38 2.29 -13.19
N GLU A 334 38.57 2.45 -14.23
CA GLU A 334 37.93 1.35 -14.95
C GLU A 334 36.95 0.55 -14.06
N ALA A 335 36.29 1.21 -13.09
CA ALA A 335 35.37 0.52 -12.19
C ALA A 335 34.27 -0.27 -12.93
N VAL A 336 33.77 0.27 -14.04
CA VAL A 336 32.76 -0.41 -14.87
C VAL A 336 33.34 -1.68 -15.51
N ALA A 337 34.49 -1.56 -16.15
CA ALA A 337 35.16 -2.71 -16.82
C ALA A 337 35.52 -3.81 -15.80
N LYS A 338 35.97 -3.41 -14.61
CA LYS A 338 36.22 -4.36 -13.50
C LYS A 338 34.93 -5.10 -13.09
N SER A 339 33.81 -4.38 -13.03
CA SER A 339 32.51 -4.99 -12.71
C SER A 339 32.09 -6.02 -13.76
N GLU A 340 32.31 -5.70 -15.02
CA GLU A 340 32.01 -6.61 -16.13
C GLU A 340 32.89 -7.87 -16.07
N ALA A 341 34.16 -7.71 -15.77
CA ALA A 341 35.08 -8.83 -15.56
C ALA A 341 34.63 -9.72 -14.40
N GLU A 342 34.24 -9.13 -13.32
CA GLU A 342 33.73 -9.87 -12.17
C GLU A 342 32.42 -10.62 -12.44
N UNK A 343 31.63 -10.05 -13.02
CA UNK A 343 30.42 -10.66 -13.43
C UNK A 343 30.69 -11.93 -14.21
N UNK A 344 31.57 -12.00 -15.05
CA UNK A 344 31.93 -13.05 -15.85
C UNK A 344 32.63 -14.13 -15.06
N UNK A 345 33.40 -13.65 -14.09
CA UNK A 345 34.04 -14.50 -13.23
C UNK A 345 33.15 -15.28 -12.33
N UNK A 346 32.17 -14.71 -11.93
CA UNK A 346 31.24 -15.25 -11.05
C UNK A 346 30.56 -16.41 -11.63
N TRP A 347 30.05 -16.25 -12.75
CA TRP A 347 29.28 -17.29 -13.41
C TRP A 347 30.15 -18.49 -13.80
N LYS A 348 31.34 -18.25 -14.24
CA LYS A 348 32.27 -19.35 -14.57
C LYS A 348 32.63 -20.21 -13.36
N ARG A 349 32.85 -19.59 -12.20
CA ARG A 349 33.23 -20.31 -10.97
C ARG A 349 32.08 -21.18 -10.46
N LEU A 350 30.83 -20.75 -10.66
CA LEU A 350 29.66 -21.49 -10.18
C LEU A 350 29.46 -22.80 -10.96
N GLY A 351 29.76 -22.81 -12.25
CA GLY A 351 29.76 -24.04 -13.07
C GLY A 351 28.39 -24.65 -13.30
N HIS A 352 27.30 -23.92 -13.00
CA HIS A 352 25.94 -24.34 -13.29
C HIS A 352 25.06 -23.13 -13.59
N THR A 353 23.89 -23.38 -14.17
CA THR A 353 22.95 -22.33 -14.53
C THR A 353 21.88 -22.17 -13.45
N TYR A 354 21.30 -21.01 -13.40
CA TYR A 354 20.13 -20.69 -12.56
C TYR A 354 18.91 -20.48 -13.48
N GLU A 355 17.73 -20.63 -12.93
CA GLU A 355 16.49 -20.31 -13.66
C GLU A 355 16.46 -18.84 -14.05
N GLU A 356 16.91 -17.98 -13.13
CA GLU A 356 17.04 -16.55 -13.41
C GLU A 356 18.32 -16.01 -12.79
N THR A 357 18.93 -15.05 -13.48
CA THR A 357 20.04 -14.27 -12.98
C THR A 357 19.78 -12.79 -13.27
N HIS A 358 20.29 -11.95 -12.39
CA HIS A 358 20.21 -10.51 -12.58
C HIS A 358 21.56 -9.88 -12.29
N THR A 359 21.98 -8.98 -13.16
CA THR A 359 23.22 -8.19 -12.95
C THR A 359 22.90 -6.72 -13.18
N SER A 360 23.27 -5.89 -12.22
CA SER A 360 23.22 -4.44 -12.39
C SER A 360 24.49 -3.81 -11.84
N VAL A 361 25.01 -2.83 -12.57
CA VAL A 361 26.17 -2.03 -12.16
C VAL A 361 25.61 -0.67 -11.72
N VAL A 362 25.27 -0.59 -10.45
CA VAL A 362 24.65 0.63 -9.88
C VAL A 362 25.71 1.74 -9.87
N GLY A 363 25.35 2.89 -10.36
CA GLY A 363 26.26 4.02 -10.58
C GLY A 363 26.44 4.35 -12.07
N THR A 364 26.10 3.41 -12.97
CA THR A 364 26.21 3.64 -14.41
C THR A 364 24.89 4.06 -15.06
N GLY A 365 23.84 4.22 -14.27
CA GLY A 365 22.49 4.43 -14.79
C GLY A 365 21.77 3.13 -15.17
N SER A 366 22.29 1.98 -14.76
CA SER A 366 21.71 0.67 -15.11
C SER A 366 20.28 0.47 -14.56
N ILE A 367 19.93 1.20 -13.51
CA ILE A 367 18.58 1.16 -12.94
C ILE A 367 17.69 2.23 -13.57
N TRP A 368 18.28 3.36 -13.97
CA TRP A 368 17.59 4.54 -14.46
C TRP A 368 17.57 4.66 -16.00
N ALA A 369 18.00 3.60 -16.70
CA ALA A 369 18.05 3.51 -18.17
C ALA A 369 18.92 4.61 -18.85
N ARG A 370 19.92 5.12 -18.16
CA ARG A 370 20.92 6.08 -18.67
C ARG A 370 20.33 7.28 -19.42
N THR A 371 19.31 7.89 -18.87
CA THR A 371 18.74 9.10 -19.47
C THR A 371 19.69 10.32 -19.37
N LEU A 372 20.71 10.25 -18.51
CA LEU A 372 21.68 11.31 -18.32
C LEU A 372 23.08 10.80 -18.66
N ASN A 373 23.87 11.60 -19.34
CA ASN A 373 25.27 11.28 -19.58
C ASN A 373 26.09 11.70 -18.35
N ILE A 374 26.42 10.74 -17.51
CA ILE A 374 27.13 10.97 -16.23
C ILE A 374 28.62 10.67 -16.34
N GLY A 375 29.11 10.32 -17.54
CA GLY A 375 30.50 9.89 -17.71
C GLY A 375 30.74 8.49 -17.14
N GLU A 376 32.01 8.10 -17.04
CA GLU A 376 32.40 6.83 -16.43
C GLU A 376 32.64 7.05 -14.94
N PRO A 377 31.88 6.37 -14.05
CA PRO A 377 32.07 6.55 -12.60
C PRO A 377 33.33 5.86 -12.10
N ASP A 378 33.98 6.47 -11.10
CA ASP A 378 35.15 5.91 -10.41
C ASP A 378 34.77 4.91 -9.33
N GLU A 379 33.51 4.77 -9.02
CA GLU A 379 33.01 3.76 -8.06
C GLU A 379 31.63 3.29 -8.46
N VAL A 380 31.40 1.99 -8.36
CA VAL A 380 30.13 1.35 -8.70
C VAL A 380 29.81 0.24 -7.70
N LEU A 381 28.52 -0.07 -7.55
CA LEU A 381 28.09 -1.23 -6.79
C LEU A 381 27.64 -2.31 -7.78
N LEU A 382 28.42 -3.37 -7.91
CA LEU A 382 28.02 -4.55 -8.68
C LEU A 382 27.01 -5.35 -7.86
N ARG A 383 25.80 -5.47 -8.36
CA ARG A 383 24.72 -6.23 -7.72
C ARG A 383 24.40 -7.44 -8.58
N LEU A 384 24.54 -8.62 -7.98
CA LEU A 384 24.30 -9.91 -8.64
C LEU A 384 23.15 -10.61 -7.93
N GLY A 385 22.19 -11.12 -8.68
CA GLY A 385 21.06 -11.87 -8.13
C GLY A 385 20.92 -13.23 -8.81
N VAL A 386 20.52 -14.24 -8.07
CA VAL A 386 20.18 -15.56 -8.60
C VAL A 386 18.85 -16.02 -8.03
N ARG A 387 18.07 -16.76 -8.85
CA ARG A 387 16.84 -17.43 -8.43
C ARG A 387 16.80 -18.84 -9.00
N ASP A 388 16.37 -19.80 -8.17
CA ASP A 388 16.24 -21.20 -8.60
C ASP A 388 15.34 -21.93 -7.59
N HIS A 389 14.61 -22.94 -8.04
CA HIS A 389 13.85 -23.81 -7.13
C HIS A 389 14.76 -24.68 -6.28
N ASN A 390 15.99 -24.92 -6.72
CA ASN A 390 16.99 -25.70 -5.97
C ASN A 390 17.76 -24.78 -4.98
N ARG A 391 17.38 -24.84 -3.71
CA ARG A 391 18.01 -24.06 -2.63
C ARG A 391 19.52 -24.22 -2.58
N THR A 392 20.05 -25.46 -2.82
CA THR A 392 21.48 -25.74 -2.76
C THR A 392 22.26 -24.95 -3.83
N LYS A 393 21.68 -24.82 -5.04
CA LYS A 393 22.30 -23.96 -6.08
C LYS A 393 22.39 -22.52 -5.60
N VAL A 394 21.29 -22.00 -5.03
CA VAL A 394 21.25 -20.61 -4.54
C VAL A 394 22.26 -20.42 -3.39
N GLU A 395 22.43 -21.43 -2.52
CA GLU A 395 23.41 -21.39 -1.43
C GLU A 395 24.85 -21.35 -1.98
N ALA A 396 25.13 -22.11 -3.05
CA ALA A 396 26.46 -22.13 -3.69
C ALA A 396 26.86 -20.74 -4.17
N PHE A 397 25.92 -19.93 -4.69
CA PHE A 397 26.17 -18.54 -5.06
C PHE A 397 26.73 -17.74 -3.88
N GLY A 398 26.09 -17.87 -2.73
CA GLY A 398 26.51 -17.17 -1.51
C GLY A 398 27.89 -17.61 -1.00
N VAL A 399 28.25 -18.88 -1.23
CA VAL A 399 29.56 -19.41 -0.87
C VAL A 399 30.67 -18.84 -1.78
N GLN A 400 30.39 -18.75 -3.09
CA GLN A 400 31.40 -18.36 -4.07
C GLN A 400 31.65 -16.84 -4.13
N LEU A 401 30.66 -16.03 -3.80
CA LEU A 401 30.77 -14.57 -3.99
C LEU A 401 31.96 -13.95 -3.19
N PRO A 402 32.14 -14.25 -1.89
CA PRO A 402 33.26 -13.67 -1.15
C PRO A 402 34.64 -14.02 -1.69
N ALA A 403 34.78 -15.15 -2.38
CA ALA A 403 36.07 -15.56 -2.96
C ALA A 403 36.55 -14.59 -4.04
N LEU A 404 35.64 -13.85 -4.66
CA LEU A 404 35.96 -12.88 -5.71
C LEU A 404 36.81 -11.71 -5.19
N ILE A 405 36.69 -11.37 -3.92
CA ILE A 405 37.39 -10.23 -3.31
C ILE A 405 38.91 -10.35 -3.45
N LEU A 406 39.41 -11.57 -3.38
CA LEU A 406 40.87 -11.83 -3.46
C LEU A 406 41.31 -12.38 -4.81
N SER A 407 40.37 -12.76 -5.67
CA SER A 407 40.72 -13.37 -6.97
C SER A 407 40.27 -12.50 -8.15
N GLY A 408 39.64 -11.38 -7.91
CA GLY A 408 39.18 -10.45 -8.95
C GLY A 408 40.09 -9.25 -9.14
N PRO A 409 39.69 -8.27 -9.93
CA PRO A 409 40.41 -7.02 -10.12
C PRO A 409 40.60 -6.23 -8.83
N SER A 410 41.62 -5.36 -8.80
CA SER A 410 41.91 -4.52 -7.65
C SER A 410 40.79 -3.49 -7.38
N GLY A 411 40.61 -3.12 -6.11
CA GLY A 411 39.67 -2.06 -5.72
C GLY A 411 38.29 -2.55 -5.30
N MET A 412 38.18 -3.81 -4.90
CA MET A 412 36.89 -4.39 -4.50
C MET A 412 36.74 -4.50 -2.98
N ALA A 413 35.51 -4.35 -2.53
CA ALA A 413 35.13 -4.55 -1.13
C ALA A 413 33.71 -5.10 -1.02
N VAL A 414 33.46 -5.89 0.03
CA VAL A 414 32.11 -6.39 0.37
C VAL A 414 31.40 -5.30 1.16
N THR A 415 30.19 -4.96 0.74
CA THR A 415 29.36 -3.97 1.44
C THR A 415 28.26 -4.62 2.27
N ALA A 416 28.01 -5.92 2.06
CA ALA A 416 26.99 -6.67 2.78
C ALA A 416 27.54 -8.01 3.20
N GLY A 417 26.89 -8.68 4.11
CA GLY A 417 27.29 -10.02 4.53
C GLY A 417 27.14 -11.05 3.39
N ARG A 418 27.64 -12.26 3.64
CA ARG A 418 27.53 -13.38 2.70
C ARG A 418 26.07 -13.58 2.31
N PRO A 419 25.74 -13.62 1.01
CA PRO A 419 24.36 -13.86 0.57
C PRO A 419 23.82 -15.18 1.10
N LYS A 420 22.58 -15.15 1.58
CA LYS A 420 21.89 -16.35 2.06
C LYS A 420 20.64 -16.59 1.24
N PRO A 421 20.30 -17.86 0.97
CA PRO A 421 19.03 -18.15 0.30
C PRO A 421 17.84 -17.59 1.10
N ARG A 422 16.96 -16.88 0.41
CA ARG A 422 15.69 -16.41 0.94
C ARG A 422 14.58 -16.97 0.08
N ARG A 423 13.45 -17.32 0.67
CA ARG A 423 12.29 -17.79 -0.10
C ARG A 423 11.82 -16.69 -1.04
N VAL A 424 11.41 -17.10 -2.23
CA VAL A 424 10.69 -16.24 -3.17
C VAL A 424 9.22 -16.50 -2.92
N VAL A 425 8.46 -15.43 -2.74
CA VAL A 425 7.02 -15.49 -2.62
C VAL A 425 6.46 -14.76 -3.85
N ALA A 426 5.64 -15.47 -4.61
CA ALA A 426 4.99 -14.92 -5.79
C ALA A 426 3.52 -14.64 -5.50
N TYR A 427 2.96 -13.70 -6.23
CA TYR A 427 1.62 -13.18 -6.03
C TYR A 427 0.63 -13.83 -7.00
N TRP A 428 -0.58 -14.13 -6.52
CA TRP A 428 -1.64 -14.73 -7.33
C TRP A 428 -2.96 -14.01 -7.00
N PRO A 429 -3.33 -12.99 -7.77
CA PRO A 429 -4.61 -12.30 -7.55
C PRO A 429 -5.74 -13.08 -8.22
N ALA A 430 -6.86 -13.18 -7.52
CA ALA A 430 -8.04 -13.87 -8.02
C ALA A 430 -9.31 -13.16 -7.56
N LEU A 431 -10.45 -13.58 -8.11
CA LEU A 431 -11.76 -13.08 -7.73
C LEU A 431 -12.62 -14.23 -7.23
N MET A 432 -13.54 -13.94 -6.30
CA MET A 432 -14.51 -14.90 -5.81
C MET A 432 -15.85 -14.22 -5.52
N LYS A 433 -16.91 -15.01 -5.46
CA LYS A 433 -18.25 -14.49 -5.15
C LYS A 433 -18.31 -13.97 -3.73
N ARG A 434 -19.02 -12.86 -3.53
CA ARG A 434 -19.20 -12.25 -2.20
C ARG A 434 -19.93 -13.22 -1.26
N SER A 435 -20.94 -13.92 -1.76
CA SER A 435 -21.77 -14.86 -0.97
C SER A 435 -21.02 -16.12 -0.50
N SER A 436 -19.85 -16.41 -1.08
CA SER A 436 -19.06 -17.60 -0.70
C SER A 436 -18.33 -17.43 0.64
N VAL A 437 -18.32 -16.22 1.19
CA VAL A 437 -17.57 -15.92 2.42
C VAL A 437 -18.39 -15.03 3.35
N ALA A 438 -17.92 -14.96 4.61
CA ALA A 438 -18.48 -14.08 5.62
C ALA A 438 -17.35 -13.52 6.47
N ALA A 439 -17.45 -12.26 6.83
CA ALA A 439 -16.55 -11.69 7.83
C ALA A 439 -17.07 -12.00 9.22
N ARG A 440 -16.16 -12.14 10.16
CA ARG A 440 -16.49 -12.37 11.55
C ARG A 440 -16.01 -11.16 12.36
N VAL A 441 -16.93 -10.57 13.12
CA VAL A 441 -16.62 -9.43 14.00
C VAL A 441 -16.67 -9.92 15.43
N VAL A 442 -15.53 -9.89 16.12
CA VAL A 442 -15.42 -10.32 17.51
C VAL A 442 -15.26 -9.06 18.36
N THR A 443 -16.18 -8.84 19.29
CA THR A 443 -16.09 -7.74 20.25
C THR A 443 -15.51 -8.29 21.55
N LEU A 444 -14.36 -7.75 21.95
CA LEU A 444 -13.64 -8.13 23.17
C LEU A 444 -13.92 -7.08 24.25
N ALA A 445 -14.73 -7.45 25.23
CA ALA A 445 -15.10 -6.53 26.30
C ALA A 445 -14.00 -6.45 27.37
N PRO A 446 -13.90 -5.32 28.09
CA PRO A 446 -12.85 -5.16 29.14
C PRO A 446 -12.96 -6.19 30.27
N ASP A 447 -14.15 -6.70 30.55
CA ASP A 447 -14.39 -7.71 31.59
C ASP A 447 -14.02 -9.13 31.18
N GLY A 448 -13.49 -9.30 29.95
CA GLY A 448 -13.11 -10.60 29.40
C GLY A 448 -14.19 -11.24 28.52
N GLY A 449 -15.39 -10.66 28.45
CA GLY A 449 -16.44 -11.18 27.57
C GLY A 449 -16.08 -11.07 26.09
N GLU A 450 -16.56 -12.03 25.31
CA GLU A 450 -16.38 -12.04 23.85
C GLU A 450 -17.73 -12.27 23.17
N GLN A 451 -18.05 -11.43 22.19
CA GLN A 451 -19.27 -11.57 21.39
C GLN A 451 -18.88 -11.66 19.93
N ILE A 452 -19.51 -12.57 19.20
CA ILE A 452 -19.21 -12.80 17.78
C ILE A 452 -20.46 -12.45 16.96
N ARG A 453 -20.25 -11.68 15.91
CA ARG A 453 -21.25 -11.36 14.90
C ARG A 453 -20.69 -11.74 13.52
N THR A 454 -21.47 -12.48 12.76
CA THR A 454 -21.14 -12.85 11.39
C THR A 454 -21.78 -11.86 10.43
N ILE A 455 -20.98 -11.36 9.47
CA ILE A 455 -21.43 -10.47 8.41
C ILE A 455 -21.37 -11.26 7.09
N THR A 456 -22.52 -11.52 6.51
CA THR A 456 -22.62 -12.19 5.19
C THR A 456 -22.79 -11.16 4.09
N PHE A 457 -22.29 -11.45 2.91
CA PHE A 457 -22.31 -10.53 1.79
C PHE A 457 -23.21 -11.06 0.66
N ALA A 458 -23.98 -10.17 0.05
CA ALA A 458 -24.83 -10.51 -1.08
C ALA A 458 -24.10 -10.29 -2.41
N ASP A 459 -24.30 -11.20 -3.35
CA ASP A 459 -23.79 -11.05 -4.72
C ASP A 459 -24.57 -9.97 -5.48
N GLU A 460 -25.84 -9.78 -5.11
CA GLU A 460 -26.68 -8.76 -5.72
C GLU A 460 -26.13 -7.36 -5.41
N VAL A 461 -26.01 -6.55 -6.46
CA VAL A 461 -25.48 -5.19 -6.34
C VAL A 461 -26.66 -4.21 -6.47
N PRO A 462 -26.88 -3.37 -5.44
CA PRO A 462 -27.96 -2.38 -5.54
C PRO A 462 -27.75 -1.45 -6.75
N PRO A 463 -28.82 -1.13 -7.48
CA PRO A 463 -28.69 -0.27 -8.66
C PRO A 463 -28.30 1.16 -8.26
N ARG A 464 -27.67 1.87 -9.20
CA ARG A 464 -27.36 3.27 -8.99
C ARG A 464 -28.64 4.10 -8.90
N ARG A 465 -28.70 4.94 -7.89
CA ARG A 465 -29.76 5.96 -7.77
C ARG A 465 -29.27 7.24 -8.44
N GLY A 466 -30.13 7.88 -9.22
CA GLY A 466 -29.81 9.14 -9.89
C GLY A 466 -29.10 8.97 -11.23
N ALA A 467 -28.73 10.09 -11.83
CA ALA A 467 -28.12 10.12 -13.15
C ALA A 467 -26.66 9.66 -13.12
N ALA A 468 -26.23 8.98 -14.15
CA ALA A 468 -24.82 8.63 -14.31
C ALA A 468 -23.99 9.90 -14.52
N PHE A 469 -22.79 9.91 -13.95
CA PHE A 469 -21.83 10.98 -14.20
C PHE A 469 -21.25 10.82 -15.61
N GLU A 470 -21.34 11.87 -16.39
CA GLU A 470 -20.65 11.95 -17.67
C GLU A 470 -19.69 13.14 -17.59
N PRO A 471 -18.38 12.91 -17.73
CA PRO A 471 -17.43 14.01 -17.66
C PRO A 471 -17.67 14.98 -18.83
N GLU A 472 -17.60 16.28 -18.54
CA GLU A 472 -17.73 17.28 -19.57
C GLU A 472 -16.59 17.14 -20.59
N PRO A 473 -16.92 17.15 -21.90
CA PRO A 473 -15.87 17.12 -22.91
C PRO A 473 -14.97 18.36 -22.78
N ARG A 474 -13.68 18.15 -22.61
CA ARG A 474 -12.73 19.26 -22.56
C ARG A 474 -12.42 19.71 -23.99
N PRO A 475 -12.37 21.03 -24.22
CA PRO A 475 -11.88 21.50 -25.51
C PRO A 475 -10.45 21.02 -25.74
N ARG A 476 -10.20 20.42 -26.89
CA ARG A 476 -8.86 19.94 -27.25
C ARG A 476 -8.07 21.04 -27.95
N VAL A 477 -6.80 21.16 -27.58
CA VAL A 477 -5.87 22.01 -28.34
C VAL A 477 -5.59 21.30 -29.66
N ARG A 478 -5.95 21.92 -30.78
CA ARG A 478 -5.83 21.31 -32.11
C ARG A 478 -4.55 21.69 -32.85
N GLU A 479 -3.86 22.72 -32.41
CA GLU A 479 -2.62 23.20 -33.05
C GLU A 479 -1.55 23.44 -32.01
N TRP A 480 -0.39 22.85 -32.24
CA TRP A 480 0.77 23.03 -31.37
C TRP A 480 1.63 24.19 -31.89
N PRO A 481 2.35 24.88 -30.99
CA PRO A 481 3.24 25.97 -31.40
C PRO A 481 4.27 25.49 -32.44
N SER A 482 4.52 26.33 -33.44
CA SER A 482 5.54 26.03 -34.46
C SER A 482 6.95 26.06 -33.92
N ARG A 483 7.16 26.78 -32.79
CA ARG A 483 8.47 26.82 -32.13
C ARG A 483 8.47 25.92 -30.92
N THR A 484 9.42 25.00 -30.87
CA THR A 484 9.59 24.06 -29.76
C THR A 484 11.03 24.13 -29.23
N ARG A 485 11.22 23.73 -28.00
CA ARG A 485 12.54 23.57 -27.42
C ARG A 485 12.61 22.27 -26.62
N ARG A 486 13.80 21.68 -26.61
CA ARG A 486 14.04 20.49 -25.80
C ARG A 486 13.97 20.87 -24.33
N THR A 487 13.20 20.13 -23.53
CA THR A 487 13.06 20.35 -22.10
C THR A 487 12.87 19.03 -21.36
N GLN A 488 13.03 19.05 -20.06
CA GLN A 488 12.82 17.85 -19.24
C GLN A 488 11.33 17.70 -18.93
N LEU A 489 10.83 16.45 -18.92
CA LEU A 489 9.42 16.16 -18.67
C LEU A 489 8.93 16.76 -17.33
N ARG A 490 9.78 16.81 -16.31
CA ARG A 490 9.43 17.39 -15.00
C ARG A 490 9.04 18.87 -15.05
N THR A 491 9.40 19.59 -16.13
CA THR A 491 8.95 20.98 -16.30
C THR A 491 7.54 21.06 -16.87
N LEU A 492 7.05 19.95 -17.41
CA LEU A 492 5.73 19.85 -18.05
C LEU A 492 4.71 19.15 -17.14
N ALA A 493 5.16 18.22 -16.31
CA ALA A 493 4.27 17.40 -15.51
C ALA A 493 4.87 17.08 -14.13
N PHE A 494 3.99 16.83 -13.17
CA PHE A 494 4.33 16.11 -11.95
C PHE A 494 4.21 14.62 -12.25
N ALA A 495 4.93 13.79 -11.53
CA ALA A 495 4.86 12.34 -11.75
C ALA A 495 4.92 11.60 -10.41
N ARG A 496 4.15 10.54 -10.33
CA ARG A 496 4.21 9.63 -9.19
C ARG A 496 4.16 8.19 -9.72
N SER A 497 5.19 7.41 -9.39
CA SER A 497 5.17 5.98 -9.68
C SER A 497 4.73 5.20 -8.45
N GLY A 498 4.08 4.09 -8.68
CA GLY A 498 3.73 3.11 -7.66
C GLY A 498 3.89 1.72 -8.23
N ASP A 499 3.90 0.71 -7.38
CA ASP A 499 4.04 -0.68 -7.79
C ASP A 499 3.01 -1.57 -7.10
N LYS A 500 2.57 -2.59 -7.81
CA LYS A 500 1.71 -3.66 -7.28
C LYS A 500 2.20 -4.99 -7.89
N GLY A 501 2.72 -5.86 -7.03
CA GLY A 501 3.25 -7.14 -7.50
C GLY A 501 4.44 -6.96 -8.43
N ASP A 502 4.32 -7.45 -9.66
CA ASP A 502 5.37 -7.33 -10.69
C ASP A 502 5.08 -6.23 -11.71
N THR A 503 4.09 -5.38 -11.43
CA THR A 503 3.72 -4.27 -12.31
C THR A 503 4.00 -2.93 -11.63
N CYS A 504 4.09 -1.89 -12.43
CA CYS A 504 4.17 -0.53 -11.92
C CYS A 504 3.27 0.41 -12.72
N ASN A 505 2.79 1.44 -12.07
CA ASN A 505 2.11 2.53 -12.76
C ASN A 505 2.96 3.80 -12.67
N ILE A 506 2.79 4.68 -13.64
CA ILE A 506 3.38 6.01 -13.62
C ILE A 506 2.25 7.01 -13.86
N GLY A 507 1.80 7.62 -12.78
CA GLY A 507 0.80 8.69 -12.86
C GLY A 507 1.46 9.99 -13.28
N LEU A 508 0.88 10.66 -14.28
CA LEU A 508 1.37 11.94 -14.78
C LEU A 508 0.27 12.99 -14.67
N LEU A 509 0.62 14.13 -14.10
CA LEU A 509 -0.28 15.27 -13.94
C LEU A 509 0.31 16.47 -14.68
N ALA A 510 -0.30 16.82 -15.79
CA ALA A 510 0.13 17.96 -16.59
C ALA A 510 0.04 19.26 -15.78
N ARG A 511 1.01 20.15 -15.99
CA ARG A 511 1.02 21.46 -15.30
C ARG A 511 0.04 22.46 -15.91
N SER A 512 -0.52 22.16 -17.09
CA SER A 512 -1.60 22.96 -17.71
C SER A 512 -2.45 22.10 -18.62
N PRO A 513 -3.67 22.56 -18.96
CA PRO A 513 -4.55 21.81 -19.89
C PRO A 513 -3.91 21.55 -21.26
N GLU A 514 -3.16 22.50 -21.79
CA GLU A 514 -2.50 22.35 -23.10
C GLU A 514 -1.42 21.25 -23.02
N ILE A 515 -0.66 21.23 -21.92
CA ILE A 515 0.34 20.19 -21.71
C ILE A 515 -0.35 18.81 -21.57
N TYR A 516 -1.51 18.75 -20.91
CA TYR A 516 -2.27 17.50 -20.78
C TYR A 516 -2.62 16.95 -22.16
N ASP A 517 -3.18 17.78 -23.04
CA ASP A 517 -3.56 17.36 -24.39
C ASP A 517 -2.35 16.84 -25.16
N TRP A 518 -1.21 17.54 -25.06
CA TRP A 518 0.04 17.13 -25.71
C TRP A 518 0.56 15.80 -25.17
N LEU A 519 0.60 15.65 -23.84
CA LEU A 519 1.07 14.41 -23.20
C LEU A 519 0.22 13.21 -23.61
N ARG A 520 -1.09 13.38 -23.62
CA ARG A 520 -2.04 12.31 -23.96
C ARG A 520 -1.82 11.81 -25.40
N GLU A 521 -1.44 12.69 -26.31
CA GLU A 521 -1.19 12.33 -27.71
C GLU A 521 0.21 11.75 -27.94
N THR A 522 1.19 12.19 -27.16
CA THR A 522 2.60 11.88 -27.45
C THR A 522 3.23 10.86 -26.51
N LEU A 523 2.78 10.81 -25.25
CA LEU A 523 3.41 9.97 -24.23
C LEU A 523 2.63 8.65 -24.09
N THR A 524 2.96 7.71 -24.95
CA THR A 524 2.38 6.36 -24.92
C THR A 524 3.25 5.42 -24.09
N PRO A 525 2.73 4.24 -23.66
CA PRO A 525 3.57 3.25 -22.96
C PRO A 525 4.85 2.89 -23.70
N ALA A 526 4.83 2.89 -25.03
CA ALA A 526 6.02 2.59 -25.84
C ALA A 526 7.09 3.70 -25.78
N VAL A 527 6.70 4.91 -25.39
CA VAL A 527 7.63 6.04 -25.24
C VAL A 527 8.25 6.06 -23.84
N VAL A 528 7.49 5.61 -22.84
CA VAL A 528 7.94 5.53 -21.45
C VAL A 528 8.82 4.31 -21.24
#